data_f3f76cd4ed630d3d22bffb0d1946aa7e
#
_entry.id   f3f76cd4ed630d3d22bffb0d1946aa7e
#
_cell.length_a   1.000
_cell.length_b   1.000
_cell.length_c   1.000
_cell.angle_alpha   90.00
_cell.angle_beta   90.00
_cell.angle_gamma   90.00
#
_symmetry.space_group_name_H-M   'P 1'
#
loop_
_entity.id
_entity.type
_entity.pdbx_description
1 polymer ?
#
loop_
_entity_poly.entity_id
_entity_poly.type
_entity_poly.pdbx_seq_one_letter_code
_entity_poly.pdbx_strand_id
1 'polypeptide(L)'
;MSAQLIDGNALAKQIRAEAAQRAARLTAAGHQPGLAVVLVGEDQASQVYVRNKVKACEDNGFHSSLDRYPADLSEADLLARIDALNRDPKIHGILVQLPLPKHIDSHKVLEAIAPEKDVDGFHVANAGALMTGAPLFRPCTPYGCMKMLESIQYPLRGARAVVLGASNIVGKPMAMLLLQAGATVTICNSKTRDLAAHTREADVIVAAVGRRNILTAGMVKPGAVVIDVGMNRNDEGKLCGDVDFAGVREVAGHITPVPGGVGPMTVTMLLVNTITSAERAAGLRNTGIPEPA
;
A
#
# COMPACT_ATOMS: atom_id res chain seq x y z
N MET A 1 11.16 -27.89 -5.07
CA MET A 1 12.06 -26.73 -5.24
C MET A 1 11.48 -25.62 -4.39
N SER A 2 12.28 -25.00 -3.54
CA SER A 2 11.85 -23.90 -2.69
C SER A 2 11.48 -22.67 -3.53
N ALA A 3 10.45 -21.90 -3.11
CA ALA A 3 9.94 -20.73 -3.82
C ALA A 3 11.03 -19.67 -4.05
N GLN A 4 10.95 -18.99 -5.19
CA GLN A 4 11.76 -17.80 -5.45
C GLN A 4 11.24 -16.63 -4.58
N LEU A 5 12.17 -15.88 -3.99
CA LEU A 5 11.80 -14.72 -3.19
C LEU A 5 11.50 -13.52 -4.08
N ILE A 6 10.40 -12.84 -3.81
CA ILE A 6 10.12 -11.53 -4.40
C ILE A 6 10.68 -10.48 -3.45
N ASP A 7 11.87 -9.97 -3.77
CA ASP A 7 12.59 -9.00 -2.93
C ASP A 7 12.02 -7.59 -3.09
N GLY A 8 11.16 -7.21 -2.13
CA GLY A 8 10.56 -5.88 -2.09
C GLY A 8 11.57 -4.76 -1.78
N ASN A 9 12.66 -5.04 -1.06
CA ASN A 9 13.70 -4.03 -0.82
C ASN A 9 14.45 -3.68 -2.10
N ALA A 10 14.85 -4.68 -2.90
CA ALA A 10 15.54 -4.45 -4.16
C ALA A 10 14.65 -3.69 -5.15
N LEU A 11 13.39 -4.12 -5.30
CA LEU A 11 12.42 -3.45 -6.17
C LEU A 11 12.11 -2.02 -5.70
N ALA A 12 11.92 -1.81 -4.41
CA ALA A 12 11.70 -0.49 -3.83
C ALA A 12 12.88 0.45 -4.10
N LYS A 13 14.12 -0.04 -3.99
CA LYS A 13 15.33 0.75 -4.29
C LYS A 13 15.35 1.21 -5.75
N GLN A 14 15.02 0.33 -6.68
CA GLN A 14 14.94 0.66 -8.11
C GLN A 14 13.89 1.74 -8.37
N ILE A 15 12.64 1.52 -7.92
CA ILE A 15 11.55 2.47 -8.18
C ILE A 15 11.80 3.82 -7.49
N ARG A 16 12.41 3.83 -6.30
CA ARG A 16 12.78 5.09 -5.61
C ARG A 16 13.84 5.87 -6.39
N ALA A 17 14.80 5.21 -7.03
CA ALA A 17 15.75 5.90 -7.87
C ALA A 17 15.08 6.61 -9.07
N GLU A 18 14.11 5.97 -9.69
CA GLU A 18 13.28 6.57 -10.75
C GLU A 18 12.43 7.74 -10.21
N ALA A 19 11.80 7.53 -9.03
CA ALA A 19 11.02 8.54 -8.34
C ALA A 19 11.86 9.78 -7.99
N ALA A 20 13.08 9.61 -7.49
CA ALA A 20 13.99 10.70 -7.19
C ALA A 20 14.33 11.54 -8.43
N GLN A 21 14.54 10.90 -9.59
CA GLN A 21 14.77 11.62 -10.85
C GLN A 21 13.53 12.44 -11.28
N ARG A 22 12.32 11.89 -11.09
CA ARG A 22 11.06 12.63 -11.36
C ARG A 22 10.93 13.83 -10.42
N ALA A 23 11.17 13.62 -9.12
CA ALA A 23 11.11 14.68 -8.11
C ALA A 23 12.13 15.80 -8.40
N ALA A 24 13.35 15.45 -8.79
CA ALA A 24 14.39 16.43 -9.15
C ALA A 24 13.96 17.27 -10.38
N ARG A 25 13.38 16.66 -11.41
CA ARG A 25 12.85 17.39 -12.57
C ARG A 25 11.72 18.36 -12.20
N LEU A 26 10.79 17.92 -11.36
CA LEU A 26 9.70 18.78 -10.86
C LEU A 26 10.25 19.94 -10.04
N THR A 27 11.19 19.68 -9.14
CA THR A 27 11.82 20.71 -8.31
C THR A 27 12.56 21.74 -9.16
N ALA A 28 13.30 21.30 -10.19
CA ALA A 28 13.97 22.20 -11.13
C ALA A 28 12.98 23.08 -11.93
N ALA A 29 11.75 22.59 -12.13
CA ALA A 29 10.66 23.36 -12.76
C ALA A 29 9.87 24.24 -11.75
N GLY A 30 10.29 24.31 -10.49
CA GLY A 30 9.63 25.11 -9.44
C GLY A 30 8.50 24.40 -8.69
N HIS A 31 8.31 23.10 -8.91
CA HIS A 31 7.21 22.29 -8.34
C HIS A 31 7.71 21.14 -7.46
N GLN A 32 8.42 21.45 -6.38
CA GLN A 32 8.93 20.42 -5.48
C GLN A 32 7.77 19.57 -4.90
N PRO A 33 7.78 18.23 -5.06
CA PRO A 33 6.74 17.38 -4.45
C PRO A 33 6.71 17.55 -2.94
N GLY A 34 5.52 17.69 -2.36
CA GLY A 34 5.32 17.88 -0.93
C GLY A 34 4.37 16.86 -0.32
N LEU A 35 4.79 16.21 0.77
CA LEU A 35 3.99 15.28 1.55
C LEU A 35 3.84 15.77 2.99
N ALA A 36 2.61 15.90 3.45
CA ALA A 36 2.29 16.08 4.87
C ALA A 36 1.90 14.75 5.50
N VAL A 37 2.56 14.40 6.59
CA VAL A 37 2.26 13.21 7.38
C VAL A 37 1.72 13.66 8.73
N VAL A 38 0.53 13.18 9.09
CA VAL A 38 -0.12 13.47 10.37
C VAL A 38 -0.14 12.22 11.23
N LEU A 39 0.37 12.32 12.45
CA LEU A 39 0.40 11.26 13.46
C LEU A 39 -0.31 11.74 14.72
N VAL A 40 -1.34 11.01 15.16
CA VAL A 40 -2.05 11.28 16.41
C VAL A 40 -1.84 10.13 17.37
N GLY A 41 -1.34 10.43 18.56
CA GLY A 41 -1.02 9.44 19.59
C GLY A 41 0.39 8.87 19.51
N GLU A 42 0.66 7.88 20.37
CA GLU A 42 2.02 7.37 20.63
C GLU A 42 2.19 5.88 20.26
N ASP A 43 1.36 5.35 19.38
CA ASP A 43 1.51 3.95 18.94
C ASP A 43 2.89 3.70 18.34
N GLN A 44 3.66 2.79 18.94
CA GLN A 44 5.05 2.54 18.57
C GLN A 44 5.22 2.07 17.13
N ALA A 45 4.29 1.24 16.64
CA ALA A 45 4.33 0.75 15.26
C ALA A 45 4.11 1.91 14.28
N SER A 46 3.11 2.76 14.53
CA SER A 46 2.83 3.96 13.75
C SER A 46 4.02 4.92 13.71
N GLN A 47 4.71 5.12 14.84
CA GLN A 47 5.91 5.97 14.89
C GLN A 47 7.04 5.45 14.00
N VAL A 48 7.26 4.13 13.96
CA VAL A 48 8.30 3.53 13.10
C VAL A 48 7.94 3.72 11.62
N TYR A 49 6.66 3.51 11.25
CA TYR A 49 6.18 3.71 9.88
C TYR A 49 6.31 5.15 9.42
N VAL A 50 5.85 6.09 10.25
CA VAL A 50 5.94 7.52 9.96
C VAL A 50 7.39 7.94 9.76
N ARG A 51 8.31 7.50 10.63
CA ARG A 51 9.74 7.79 10.50
C ARG A 51 10.31 7.30 9.16
N ASN A 52 9.95 6.08 8.75
CA ASN A 52 10.39 5.52 7.47
C ASN A 52 9.82 6.29 6.28
N LYS A 53 8.56 6.77 6.35
CA LYS A 53 7.92 7.57 5.31
C LYS A 53 8.60 8.95 5.19
N VAL A 54 8.79 9.66 6.31
CA VAL A 54 9.47 10.96 6.33
C VAL A 54 10.89 10.85 5.79
N LYS A 55 11.67 9.88 6.29
CA LYS A 55 13.03 9.63 5.79
C LYS A 55 13.03 9.33 4.28
N ALA A 56 12.09 8.54 3.80
CA ALA A 56 12.00 8.24 2.37
C ALA A 56 11.70 9.50 1.53
N CYS A 57 10.89 10.45 2.05
CA CYS A 57 10.66 11.75 1.41
C CYS A 57 11.95 12.57 1.36
N GLU A 58 12.64 12.72 2.47
CA GLU A 58 13.89 13.48 2.57
C GLU A 58 14.97 12.91 1.65
N ASP A 59 15.19 11.59 1.68
CA ASP A 59 16.18 10.89 0.84
C ASP A 59 15.89 11.04 -0.67
N ASN A 60 14.65 11.38 -1.06
CA ASN A 60 14.24 11.55 -2.46
C ASN A 60 13.92 13.01 -2.85
N GLY A 61 14.30 13.99 -2.03
CA GLY A 61 14.21 15.41 -2.37
C GLY A 61 12.83 16.03 -2.28
N PHE A 62 11.92 15.43 -1.50
CA PHE A 62 10.58 15.99 -1.26
C PHE A 62 10.59 17.07 -0.18
N HIS A 63 9.70 18.02 -0.28
CA HIS A 63 9.25 18.78 0.89
C HIS A 63 8.45 17.83 1.80
N SER A 64 8.86 17.67 3.04
CA SER A 64 8.18 16.80 4.01
C SER A 64 7.78 17.58 5.24
N SER A 65 6.51 17.55 5.63
CA SER A 65 6.06 18.03 6.93
C SER A 65 5.53 16.87 7.76
N LEU A 66 5.85 16.91 9.05
CA LEU A 66 5.40 15.93 10.02
C LEU A 66 4.70 16.64 11.18
N ASP A 67 3.38 16.47 11.24
CA ASP A 67 2.56 16.96 12.33
C ASP A 67 2.34 15.84 13.35
N ARG A 68 2.79 16.05 14.57
CA ARG A 68 2.62 15.12 15.70
C ARG A 68 1.67 15.71 16.71
N TYR A 69 0.65 14.96 17.06
CA TYR A 69 -0.36 15.37 18.03
C TYR A 69 -0.49 14.33 19.15
N PRO A 70 -0.82 14.76 20.37
CA PRO A 70 -1.10 13.85 21.48
C PRO A 70 -2.39 13.06 21.21
N ALA A 71 -2.57 11.97 21.97
CA ALA A 71 -3.70 11.06 21.77
C ALA A 71 -5.08 11.67 22.13
N ASP A 72 -5.11 12.77 22.85
CA ASP A 72 -6.32 13.52 23.25
C ASP A 72 -6.68 14.66 22.30
N LEU A 73 -5.98 14.80 21.17
CA LEU A 73 -6.35 15.78 20.13
C LEU A 73 -7.83 15.64 19.76
N SER A 74 -8.56 16.75 19.69
CA SER A 74 -9.96 16.72 19.27
C SER A 74 -10.09 16.41 17.76
N GLU A 75 -11.19 15.75 17.38
CA GLU A 75 -11.51 15.53 15.96
C GLU A 75 -11.63 16.85 15.19
N ALA A 76 -12.21 17.89 15.83
CA ALA A 76 -12.37 19.20 15.21
C ALA A 76 -11.02 19.85 14.85
N ASP A 77 -10.03 19.78 15.76
CA ASP A 77 -8.70 20.33 15.51
C ASP A 77 -7.97 19.55 14.40
N LEU A 78 -8.11 18.22 14.38
CA LEU A 78 -7.55 17.40 13.31
C LEU A 78 -8.16 17.76 11.95
N LEU A 79 -9.49 17.91 11.87
CA LEU A 79 -10.17 18.31 10.65
C LEU A 79 -9.78 19.72 10.19
N ALA A 80 -9.63 20.68 11.12
CA ALA A 80 -9.14 22.03 10.80
C ALA A 80 -7.71 22.00 10.25
N ARG A 81 -6.85 21.11 10.77
CA ARG A 81 -5.50 20.93 10.24
C ARG A 81 -5.51 20.35 8.83
N ILE A 82 -6.32 19.33 8.58
CA ILE A 82 -6.47 18.74 7.24
C ILE A 82 -6.95 19.78 6.23
N ASP A 83 -7.93 20.61 6.60
CA ASP A 83 -8.43 21.71 5.76
C ASP A 83 -7.31 22.72 5.43
N ALA A 84 -6.46 23.06 6.40
CA ALA A 84 -5.29 23.90 6.14
C ALA A 84 -4.28 23.24 5.18
N LEU A 85 -4.02 21.94 5.32
CA LEU A 85 -3.16 21.17 4.41
C LEU A 85 -3.76 21.05 2.99
N ASN A 86 -5.08 20.90 2.89
CA ASN A 86 -5.77 20.91 1.59
C ASN A 86 -5.54 22.22 0.81
N ARG A 87 -5.47 23.35 1.51
CA ARG A 87 -5.25 24.68 0.91
C ARG A 87 -3.77 25.02 0.69
N ASP A 88 -2.85 24.29 1.28
CA ASP A 88 -1.42 24.58 1.11
C ASP A 88 -0.93 24.14 -0.28
N PRO A 89 -0.47 25.07 -1.14
CA PRO A 89 0.00 24.72 -2.48
C PRO A 89 1.34 23.98 -2.48
N LYS A 90 2.07 23.95 -1.37
CA LYS A 90 3.32 23.18 -1.21
C LYS A 90 3.08 21.72 -0.87
N ILE A 91 1.86 21.37 -0.47
CA ILE A 91 1.47 20.01 -0.09
C ILE A 91 0.68 19.38 -1.24
N HIS A 92 1.23 18.32 -1.81
CA HIS A 92 0.65 17.55 -2.91
C HIS A 92 0.06 16.22 -2.44
N GLY A 93 0.47 15.75 -1.26
CA GLY A 93 -0.08 14.56 -0.63
C GLY A 93 -0.30 14.76 0.87
N ILE A 94 -1.39 14.23 1.38
CA ILE A 94 -1.72 14.22 2.81
C ILE A 94 -1.87 12.76 3.24
N LEU A 95 -1.17 12.39 4.29
CA LEU A 95 -1.26 11.07 4.90
C LEU A 95 -1.60 11.21 6.37
N VAL A 96 -2.74 10.67 6.78
CA VAL A 96 -3.09 10.52 8.19
C VAL A 96 -2.80 9.08 8.60
N GLN A 97 -1.83 8.90 9.50
CA GLN A 97 -1.40 7.57 9.92
C GLN A 97 -2.46 6.87 10.76
N LEU A 98 -2.95 5.75 10.28
CA LEU A 98 -3.88 4.87 11.02
C LEU A 98 -3.10 3.86 11.90
N PRO A 99 -3.70 3.41 13.02
CA PRO A 99 -5.03 3.76 13.53
C PRO A 99 -5.05 5.12 14.25
N LEU A 100 -6.21 5.77 14.26
CA LEU A 100 -6.48 6.96 15.07
C LEU A 100 -7.02 6.56 16.46
N PRO A 101 -6.93 7.46 17.46
CA PRO A 101 -7.61 7.29 18.75
C PRO A 101 -9.11 7.04 18.57
N LYS A 102 -9.72 6.23 19.45
CA LYS A 102 -11.12 5.75 19.31
C LYS A 102 -12.19 6.84 19.26
N HIS A 103 -11.92 8.02 19.80
CA HIS A 103 -12.86 9.16 19.79
C HIS A 103 -12.84 9.95 18.48
N ILE A 104 -11.92 9.64 17.57
CA ILE A 104 -11.81 10.27 16.25
C ILE A 104 -12.36 9.29 15.21
N ASP A 105 -13.32 9.71 14.42
CA ASP A 105 -13.86 8.93 13.32
C ASP A 105 -12.87 8.93 12.12
N SER A 106 -12.18 7.81 11.95
CA SER A 106 -11.20 7.66 10.86
C SER A 106 -11.83 7.84 9.46
N HIS A 107 -13.09 7.46 9.28
CA HIS A 107 -13.78 7.62 8.00
C HIS A 107 -13.96 9.10 7.67
N LYS A 108 -14.48 9.86 8.63
CA LYS A 108 -14.69 11.31 8.49
C LYS A 108 -13.36 12.05 8.23
N VAL A 109 -12.29 11.62 8.90
CA VAL A 109 -10.95 12.19 8.71
C VAL A 109 -10.42 11.92 7.30
N LEU A 110 -10.55 10.70 6.80
CA LEU A 110 -10.11 10.34 5.44
C LEU A 110 -10.92 11.07 4.35
N GLU A 111 -12.23 11.24 4.57
CA GLU A 111 -13.11 11.98 3.65
C GLU A 111 -12.88 13.51 3.68
N ALA A 112 -12.23 14.04 4.71
CA ALA A 112 -11.85 15.45 4.76
C ALA A 112 -10.59 15.77 3.92
N ILE A 113 -9.81 14.78 3.54
CA ILE A 113 -8.66 14.97 2.64
C ILE A 113 -9.18 15.22 1.22
N ALA A 114 -8.68 16.25 0.55
CA ALA A 114 -9.04 16.48 -0.85
C ALA A 114 -8.64 15.27 -1.73
N PRO A 115 -9.54 14.72 -2.57
CA PRO A 115 -9.27 13.52 -3.36
C PRO A 115 -7.98 13.59 -4.18
N GLU A 116 -7.60 14.76 -4.67
CA GLU A 116 -6.37 15.02 -5.42
C GLU A 116 -5.11 15.03 -4.55
N LYS A 117 -5.26 15.06 -3.20
CA LYS A 117 -4.17 14.96 -2.22
C LYS A 117 -4.22 13.68 -1.38
N ASP A 118 -5.23 12.83 -1.59
CA ASP A 118 -5.35 11.52 -0.95
C ASP A 118 -4.41 10.50 -1.61
N VAL A 119 -3.12 10.66 -1.35
CA VAL A 119 -2.08 9.83 -1.98
C VAL A 119 -2.02 8.38 -1.46
N ASP A 120 -2.73 8.07 -0.36
CA ASP A 120 -2.97 6.69 0.09
C ASP A 120 -4.11 6.01 -0.70
N GLY A 121 -4.98 6.78 -1.37
CA GLY A 121 -6.09 6.29 -2.19
C GLY A 121 -7.27 5.74 -1.37
N PHE A 122 -7.53 6.28 -0.19
CA PHE A 122 -8.56 5.78 0.73
C PHE A 122 -9.87 6.58 0.71
N HIS A 123 -9.85 7.80 0.16
CA HIS A 123 -11.03 8.62 0.00
C HIS A 123 -12.07 7.91 -0.87
N VAL A 124 -13.37 8.07 -0.55
CA VAL A 124 -14.46 7.37 -1.27
C VAL A 124 -14.46 7.67 -2.77
N ALA A 125 -14.10 8.88 -3.17
CA ALA A 125 -13.98 9.25 -4.59
C ALA A 125 -12.88 8.42 -5.30
N ASN A 126 -11.70 8.23 -4.66
CA ASN A 126 -10.61 7.41 -5.19
C ASN A 126 -10.98 5.92 -5.20
N ALA A 127 -11.66 5.43 -4.15
CA ALA A 127 -12.16 4.06 -4.10
C ALA A 127 -13.22 3.79 -5.17
N GLY A 128 -14.15 4.73 -5.40
CA GLY A 128 -15.14 4.66 -6.47
C GLY A 128 -14.51 4.70 -7.87
N ALA A 129 -13.55 5.58 -8.07
CA ALA A 129 -12.77 5.67 -9.31
C ALA A 129 -11.94 4.40 -9.58
N LEU A 130 -11.36 3.79 -8.53
CA LEU A 130 -10.70 2.49 -8.65
C LEU A 130 -11.69 1.40 -9.09
N MET A 131 -12.89 1.37 -8.53
CA MET A 131 -13.93 0.40 -8.91
C MET A 131 -14.31 0.51 -10.39
N THR A 132 -14.32 1.72 -10.93
CA THR A 132 -14.65 1.99 -12.35
C THR A 132 -13.45 1.95 -13.30
N GLY A 133 -12.24 1.67 -12.79
CA GLY A 133 -11.04 1.52 -13.60
C GLY A 133 -10.26 2.81 -13.90
N ALA A 134 -10.66 3.95 -13.31
CA ALA A 134 -10.03 5.26 -13.55
C ALA A 134 -9.59 5.98 -12.26
N PRO A 135 -8.80 5.34 -11.36
CA PRO A 135 -8.42 5.96 -10.10
C PRO A 135 -7.47 7.14 -10.32
N LEU A 136 -7.60 8.19 -9.48
CA LEU A 136 -6.56 9.21 -9.37
C LEU A 136 -5.30 8.60 -8.76
N PHE A 137 -5.47 7.83 -7.69
CA PHE A 137 -4.37 7.11 -7.04
C PHE A 137 -4.80 5.67 -6.76
N ARG A 138 -3.86 4.75 -6.93
CA ARG A 138 -4.02 3.38 -6.45
C ARG A 138 -3.58 3.31 -4.99
N PRO A 139 -4.32 2.65 -4.08
CA PRO A 139 -3.88 2.47 -2.70
C PRO A 139 -2.48 1.90 -2.62
N CYS A 140 -1.62 2.51 -1.78
CA CYS A 140 -0.17 2.27 -1.82
C CYS A 140 0.22 0.81 -1.67
N THR A 141 -0.36 0.09 -0.70
CA THR A 141 -0.04 -1.33 -0.45
C THR A 141 -0.48 -2.23 -1.60
N PRO A 142 -1.74 -2.22 -2.08
CA PRO A 142 -2.15 -2.94 -3.28
C PRO A 142 -1.34 -2.59 -4.52
N TYR A 143 -1.02 -1.32 -4.72
CA TYR A 143 -0.18 -0.89 -5.84
C TYR A 143 1.22 -1.49 -5.77
N GLY A 144 1.82 -1.53 -4.57
CA GLY A 144 3.09 -2.21 -4.33
C GLY A 144 3.03 -3.70 -4.64
N CYS A 145 1.95 -4.38 -4.26
CA CYS A 145 1.74 -5.80 -4.60
C CYS A 145 1.66 -6.02 -6.10
N MET A 146 0.95 -5.15 -6.85
CA MET A 146 0.90 -5.23 -8.31
C MET A 146 2.29 -5.06 -8.94
N LYS A 147 3.10 -4.09 -8.44
CA LYS A 147 4.48 -3.92 -8.89
C LYS A 147 5.38 -5.12 -8.60
N MET A 148 5.14 -5.83 -7.52
CA MET A 148 5.86 -7.08 -7.21
C MET A 148 5.46 -8.21 -8.17
N LEU A 149 4.18 -8.35 -8.52
CA LEU A 149 3.72 -9.31 -9.53
C LEU A 149 4.26 -8.97 -10.92
N GLU A 150 4.30 -7.68 -11.27
CA GLU A 150 4.90 -7.19 -12.52
C GLU A 150 6.41 -7.49 -12.59
N SER A 151 7.15 -7.32 -11.49
CA SER A 151 8.60 -7.54 -11.45
C SER A 151 9.01 -8.98 -11.75
N ILE A 152 8.16 -9.95 -11.45
CA ILE A 152 8.35 -11.36 -11.79
C ILE A 152 7.66 -11.74 -13.12
N GLN A 153 7.13 -10.76 -13.84
CA GLN A 153 6.42 -10.94 -15.13
C GLN A 153 5.29 -11.98 -15.04
N TYR A 154 4.58 -12.02 -13.91
CA TYR A 154 3.53 -13.01 -13.71
C TYR A 154 2.31 -12.72 -14.60
N PRO A 155 1.83 -13.69 -15.41
CA PRO A 155 0.70 -13.50 -16.31
C PRO A 155 -0.61 -13.52 -15.52
N LEU A 156 -1.11 -12.35 -15.12
CA LEU A 156 -2.35 -12.25 -14.34
C LEU A 156 -3.61 -12.54 -15.16
N ARG A 157 -3.57 -12.32 -16.47
CA ARG A 157 -4.75 -12.52 -17.34
C ARG A 157 -5.18 -13.99 -17.33
N GLY A 158 -6.41 -14.23 -16.87
CA GLY A 158 -6.98 -15.59 -16.73
C GLY A 158 -6.54 -16.35 -15.47
N ALA A 159 -5.62 -15.79 -14.66
CA ALA A 159 -5.21 -16.41 -13.41
C ALA A 159 -6.34 -16.39 -12.37
N ARG A 160 -6.37 -17.41 -11.51
CA ARG A 160 -7.23 -17.44 -10.32
C ARG A 160 -6.51 -16.77 -9.16
N ALA A 161 -7.03 -15.63 -8.70
CA ALA A 161 -6.46 -14.88 -7.59
C ALA A 161 -7.36 -14.95 -6.35
N VAL A 162 -6.77 -15.20 -5.18
CA VAL A 162 -7.48 -15.18 -3.91
C VAL A 162 -6.88 -14.11 -3.03
N VAL A 163 -7.72 -13.22 -2.54
CA VAL A 163 -7.34 -12.18 -1.57
C VAL A 163 -7.91 -12.56 -0.21
N LEU A 164 -7.04 -12.83 0.74
CA LEU A 164 -7.39 -13.06 2.13
C LEU A 164 -7.43 -11.73 2.87
N GLY A 165 -8.63 -11.30 3.27
CA GLY A 165 -8.91 -10.00 3.86
C GLY A 165 -9.79 -9.13 2.97
N ALA A 166 -10.72 -8.38 3.57
CA ALA A 166 -11.70 -7.55 2.88
C ALA A 166 -11.73 -6.11 3.41
N SER A 167 -10.58 -5.61 3.89
CA SER A 167 -10.45 -4.22 4.35
C SER A 167 -10.59 -3.23 3.20
N ASN A 168 -11.06 -2.02 3.51
CA ASN A 168 -11.16 -0.94 2.52
C ASN A 168 -9.79 -0.43 2.06
N ILE A 169 -8.75 -0.62 2.89
CA ILE A 169 -7.41 -0.08 2.63
C ILE A 169 -6.48 -1.05 1.89
N VAL A 170 -6.76 -2.37 1.92
CA VAL A 170 -5.93 -3.39 1.25
C VAL A 170 -6.77 -4.39 0.47
N GLY A 171 -7.61 -5.17 1.14
CA GLY A 171 -8.23 -6.36 0.52
C GLY A 171 -9.13 -6.04 -0.67
N LYS A 172 -10.07 -5.11 -0.51
CA LYS A 172 -10.97 -4.68 -1.60
C LYS A 172 -10.20 -4.01 -2.75
N PRO A 173 -9.34 -3.00 -2.51
CA PRO A 173 -8.58 -2.39 -3.60
C PRO A 173 -7.62 -3.38 -4.28
N MET A 174 -7.01 -4.31 -3.56
CA MET A 174 -6.18 -5.36 -4.17
C MET A 174 -6.99 -6.23 -5.13
N ALA A 175 -8.19 -6.63 -4.73
CA ALA A 175 -9.07 -7.43 -5.58
C ALA A 175 -9.47 -6.67 -6.86
N MET A 176 -9.73 -5.36 -6.75
CA MET A 176 -10.06 -4.52 -7.92
C MET A 176 -8.88 -4.41 -8.88
N LEU A 177 -7.66 -4.21 -8.38
CA LEU A 177 -6.46 -4.16 -9.24
C LEU A 177 -6.19 -5.50 -9.94
N LEU A 178 -6.35 -6.61 -9.25
CA LEU A 178 -6.21 -7.95 -9.86
C LEU A 178 -7.29 -8.21 -10.92
N LEU A 179 -8.54 -7.79 -10.65
CA LEU A 179 -9.65 -7.89 -11.61
C LEU A 179 -9.36 -7.07 -12.88
N GLN A 180 -8.89 -5.83 -12.72
CA GLN A 180 -8.50 -4.96 -13.84
C GLN A 180 -7.35 -5.54 -14.66
N ALA A 181 -6.44 -6.29 -14.02
CA ALA A 181 -5.37 -7.02 -14.70
C ALA A 181 -5.85 -8.31 -15.38
N GLY A 182 -7.15 -8.60 -15.39
CA GLY A 182 -7.77 -9.74 -16.07
C GLY A 182 -7.76 -11.04 -15.28
N ALA A 183 -7.50 -11.02 -13.97
CA ALA A 183 -7.60 -12.18 -13.10
C ALA A 183 -9.07 -12.46 -12.70
N THR A 184 -9.40 -13.74 -12.45
CA THR A 184 -10.62 -14.13 -11.74
C THR A 184 -10.35 -14.06 -10.24
N VAL A 185 -11.09 -13.20 -9.51
CA VAL A 185 -10.76 -12.86 -8.13
C VAL A 185 -11.80 -13.38 -7.14
N THR A 186 -11.33 -14.04 -6.10
CA THR A 186 -12.12 -14.39 -4.91
C THR A 186 -11.61 -13.62 -3.71
N ILE A 187 -12.51 -12.94 -2.99
CA ILE A 187 -12.19 -12.27 -1.72
C ILE A 187 -12.70 -13.14 -0.57
N CYS A 188 -11.80 -13.53 0.32
CA CYS A 188 -12.11 -14.26 1.53
C CYS A 188 -12.05 -13.35 2.76
N ASN A 189 -12.93 -13.56 3.71
CA ASN A 189 -12.97 -12.83 4.98
C ASN A 189 -13.21 -13.77 6.17
N SER A 190 -13.39 -13.22 7.37
CA SER A 190 -13.58 -13.99 8.60
C SER A 190 -14.86 -14.87 8.64
N LYS A 191 -15.74 -14.73 7.66
CA LYS A 191 -16.98 -15.51 7.51
C LYS A 191 -16.88 -16.55 6.39
N THR A 192 -15.78 -16.58 5.64
CA THR A 192 -15.57 -17.56 4.57
C THR A 192 -15.48 -18.97 5.15
N ARG A 193 -16.33 -19.85 4.63
CA ARG A 193 -16.31 -21.27 4.95
C ARG A 193 -15.22 -21.96 4.12
N ASP A 194 -14.54 -22.93 4.70
CA ASP A 194 -13.50 -23.72 4.04
C ASP A 194 -12.50 -22.87 3.23
N LEU A 195 -11.75 -22.04 3.96
CA LEU A 195 -10.77 -21.15 3.36
C LEU A 195 -9.78 -21.90 2.46
N ALA A 196 -9.42 -23.11 2.84
CA ALA A 196 -8.48 -23.95 2.12
C ALA A 196 -9.00 -24.38 0.73
N ALA A 197 -10.30 -24.60 0.56
CA ALA A 197 -10.89 -24.92 -0.73
C ALA A 197 -10.67 -23.80 -1.75
N HIS A 198 -10.74 -22.54 -1.30
CA HIS A 198 -10.49 -21.39 -2.17
C HIS A 198 -9.01 -21.23 -2.51
N THR A 199 -8.12 -21.40 -1.52
CA THR A 199 -6.69 -21.10 -1.70
C THR A 199 -5.94 -22.20 -2.44
N ARG A 200 -6.35 -23.49 -2.33
CA ARG A 200 -5.71 -24.59 -3.05
C ARG A 200 -5.84 -24.52 -4.57
N GLU A 201 -6.80 -23.80 -5.09
CA GLU A 201 -6.98 -23.60 -6.53
C GLU A 201 -6.37 -22.30 -7.05
N ALA A 202 -5.88 -21.45 -6.15
CA ALA A 202 -5.39 -20.13 -6.50
C ALA A 202 -3.99 -20.19 -7.13
N ASP A 203 -3.83 -19.46 -8.24
CA ASP A 203 -2.54 -19.22 -8.88
C ASP A 203 -1.78 -18.10 -8.17
N VAL A 204 -2.53 -17.12 -7.63
CA VAL A 204 -2.01 -16.00 -6.85
C VAL A 204 -2.79 -15.86 -5.54
N ILE A 205 -2.10 -15.78 -4.43
CA ILE A 205 -2.70 -15.55 -3.11
C ILE A 205 -2.10 -14.29 -2.52
N VAL A 206 -2.97 -13.37 -2.09
CA VAL A 206 -2.58 -12.17 -1.33
C VAL A 206 -3.13 -12.28 0.08
N ALA A 207 -2.27 -12.43 1.07
CA ALA A 207 -2.66 -12.54 2.48
C ALA A 207 -2.58 -11.18 3.17
N ALA A 208 -3.73 -10.64 3.63
CA ALA A 208 -3.87 -9.31 4.21
C ALA A 208 -4.93 -9.27 5.32
N VAL A 209 -4.83 -10.18 6.29
CA VAL A 209 -5.79 -10.33 7.40
C VAL A 209 -5.25 -9.84 8.75
N GLY A 210 -3.93 -9.65 8.88
CA GLY A 210 -3.29 -9.28 10.13
C GLY A 210 -3.31 -10.41 11.18
N ARG A 211 -3.25 -11.68 10.75
CA ARG A 211 -3.27 -12.84 11.60
C ARG A 211 -2.22 -13.85 11.16
N ARG A 212 -1.32 -14.22 12.08
CA ARG A 212 -0.25 -15.19 11.83
C ARG A 212 -0.79 -16.56 11.40
N ASN A 213 -0.06 -17.19 10.49
CA ASN A 213 -0.28 -18.56 10.03
C ASN A 213 -1.71 -18.83 9.50
N ILE A 214 -2.36 -17.82 8.93
CA ILE A 214 -3.68 -17.98 8.29
C ILE A 214 -3.58 -18.79 7.00
N LEU A 215 -2.44 -18.74 6.33
CA LEU A 215 -2.13 -19.52 5.14
C LEU A 215 -0.97 -20.47 5.45
N THR A 216 -1.19 -21.76 5.29
CA THR A 216 -0.20 -22.83 5.53
C THR A 216 0.09 -23.62 4.26
N ALA A 217 1.16 -24.41 4.24
CA ALA A 217 1.58 -25.20 3.06
C ALA A 217 0.45 -26.04 2.46
N GLY A 218 -0.36 -26.73 3.28
CA GLY A 218 -1.48 -27.55 2.82
C GLY A 218 -2.64 -26.79 2.18
N MET A 219 -2.60 -25.47 2.20
CA MET A 219 -3.61 -24.56 1.63
C MET A 219 -3.15 -23.90 0.34
N VAL A 220 -1.93 -24.15 -0.12
CA VAL A 220 -1.33 -23.49 -1.29
C VAL A 220 -1.18 -24.47 -2.43
N LYS A 221 -1.61 -24.07 -3.62
CA LYS A 221 -1.37 -24.81 -4.87
C LYS A 221 0.13 -24.84 -5.17
N PRO A 222 0.71 -25.99 -5.49
CA PRO A 222 2.11 -26.07 -5.92
C PRO A 222 2.43 -25.08 -7.06
N GLY A 223 3.46 -24.29 -6.90
CA GLY A 223 3.88 -23.31 -7.88
C GLY A 223 3.13 -21.95 -7.81
N ALA A 224 2.16 -21.76 -6.92
CA ALA A 224 1.45 -20.51 -6.77
C ALA A 224 2.36 -19.35 -6.34
N VAL A 225 1.94 -18.12 -6.65
CA VAL A 225 2.56 -16.90 -6.13
C VAL A 225 1.87 -16.48 -4.84
N VAL A 226 2.63 -16.21 -3.79
CA VAL A 226 2.12 -15.80 -2.48
C VAL A 226 2.70 -14.43 -2.11
N ILE A 227 1.81 -13.44 -1.98
CA ILE A 227 2.12 -12.10 -1.51
C ILE A 227 1.63 -11.96 -0.07
N ASP A 228 2.55 -11.82 0.87
CA ASP A 228 2.24 -11.64 2.30
C ASP A 228 2.28 -10.15 2.66
N VAL A 229 1.11 -9.58 2.90
CA VAL A 229 0.94 -8.18 3.34
C VAL A 229 0.92 -8.08 4.86
N GLY A 230 0.77 -9.21 5.55
CA GLY A 230 0.64 -9.26 6.99
C GLY A 230 1.81 -8.62 7.73
N MET A 231 1.49 -7.98 8.84
CA MET A 231 2.47 -7.38 9.73
C MET A 231 2.14 -7.73 11.17
N ASN A 232 2.75 -8.81 11.61
CA ASN A 232 2.58 -9.35 12.95
C ASN A 232 3.93 -9.37 13.67
N ARG A 233 3.90 -9.74 14.95
CA ARG A 233 5.10 -10.12 15.70
C ARG A 233 4.99 -11.58 16.12
N ASN A 234 6.08 -12.33 15.97
CA ASN A 234 6.16 -13.67 16.49
C ASN A 234 6.38 -13.67 18.02
N ASP A 235 6.49 -14.86 18.60
CA ASP A 235 6.62 -15.01 20.04
C ASP A 235 7.96 -14.47 20.60
N GLU A 236 8.95 -14.26 19.71
CA GLU A 236 10.22 -13.61 20.01
C GLU A 236 10.19 -12.08 19.77
N GLY A 237 9.02 -11.51 19.42
CA GLY A 237 8.85 -10.08 19.11
C GLY A 237 9.36 -9.66 17.72
N LYS A 238 9.86 -10.59 16.89
CA LYS A 238 10.33 -10.32 15.52
C LYS A 238 9.15 -10.13 14.57
N LEU A 239 9.31 -9.27 13.57
CA LEU A 239 8.32 -9.09 12.51
C LEU A 239 8.12 -10.38 11.71
N CYS A 240 6.87 -10.73 11.46
CA CYS A 240 6.45 -11.82 10.59
C CYS A 240 5.15 -11.46 9.88
N GLY A 241 4.78 -12.20 8.86
CA GLY A 241 3.57 -12.00 8.09
C GLY A 241 2.37 -12.81 8.58
N ASP A 242 1.40 -12.91 7.68
CA ASP A 242 0.19 -13.72 7.85
C ASP A 242 0.42 -15.19 7.44
N VAL A 243 1.43 -15.45 6.64
CA VAL A 243 1.74 -16.75 6.04
C VAL A 243 2.69 -17.54 6.93
N ASP A 244 2.48 -18.86 7.05
CA ASP A 244 3.52 -19.77 7.49
C ASP A 244 4.63 -19.81 6.44
N PHE A 245 5.56 -18.87 6.55
CA PHE A 245 6.57 -18.65 5.54
C PHE A 245 7.42 -19.89 5.27
N ALA A 246 7.85 -20.58 6.31
CA ALA A 246 8.73 -21.74 6.17
C ALA A 246 8.04 -22.89 5.41
N GLY A 247 6.82 -23.23 5.79
CA GLY A 247 6.06 -24.30 5.14
C GLY A 247 5.63 -23.92 3.71
N VAL A 248 5.12 -22.72 3.52
CA VAL A 248 4.62 -22.26 2.20
C VAL A 248 5.74 -22.09 1.18
N ARG A 249 6.94 -21.68 1.61
CA ARG A 249 8.12 -21.58 0.75
C ARG A 249 8.48 -22.89 0.04
N GLU A 250 8.20 -24.03 0.65
CA GLU A 250 8.50 -25.33 0.03
C GLU A 250 7.48 -25.77 -1.04
N VAL A 251 6.33 -25.05 -1.13
CA VAL A 251 5.22 -25.40 -2.03
C VAL A 251 5.00 -24.34 -3.11
N ALA A 252 5.09 -23.05 -2.75
CA ALA A 252 4.89 -21.93 -3.66
C ALA A 252 5.98 -21.86 -4.73
N GLY A 253 5.66 -21.23 -5.88
CA GLY A 253 6.64 -20.87 -6.90
C GLY A 253 7.38 -19.58 -6.55
N HIS A 254 6.63 -18.58 -6.01
CA HIS A 254 7.17 -17.31 -5.56
C HIS A 254 6.53 -16.91 -4.24
N ILE A 255 7.29 -16.23 -3.38
CA ILE A 255 6.80 -15.76 -2.09
C ILE A 255 7.51 -14.46 -1.68
N THR A 256 6.77 -13.55 -1.03
CA THR A 256 7.35 -12.35 -0.42
C THR A 256 7.82 -12.65 1.00
N PRO A 257 9.02 -12.19 1.42
CA PRO A 257 9.44 -12.27 2.81
C PRO A 257 8.78 -11.18 3.68
N VAL A 258 8.65 -11.43 4.98
CA VAL A 258 8.31 -10.40 5.97
C VAL A 258 9.34 -10.48 7.12
N PRO A 259 10.13 -9.41 7.33
CA PRO A 259 10.20 -8.14 6.61
C PRO A 259 10.87 -8.24 5.24
N GLY A 260 10.79 -7.15 4.45
CA GLY A 260 11.52 -7.01 3.19
C GLY A 260 10.70 -7.28 1.92
N GLY A 261 9.42 -7.64 2.07
CA GLY A 261 8.47 -7.79 0.96
C GLY A 261 7.63 -6.51 0.73
N VAL A 262 6.35 -6.57 1.09
CA VAL A 262 5.37 -5.52 0.77
C VAL A 262 5.60 -4.20 1.50
N GLY A 263 6.11 -4.21 2.74
CA GLY A 263 6.31 -2.99 3.53
C GLY A 263 7.14 -1.90 2.83
N PRO A 264 8.34 -2.20 2.32
CA PRO A 264 9.15 -1.25 1.55
C PRO A 264 8.44 -0.70 0.31
N MET A 265 7.62 -1.54 -0.34
CA MET A 265 6.85 -1.15 -1.52
C MET A 265 5.74 -0.17 -1.19
N THR A 266 5.04 -0.33 -0.06
CA THR A 266 4.01 0.61 0.40
C THR A 266 4.57 2.03 0.51
N VAL A 267 5.73 2.19 1.17
CA VAL A 267 6.40 3.49 1.30
C VAL A 267 6.81 4.04 -0.07
N THR A 268 7.29 3.18 -0.95
CA THR A 268 7.71 3.58 -2.29
C THR A 268 6.54 4.07 -3.15
N MET A 269 5.39 3.37 -3.11
CA MET A 269 4.21 3.78 -3.86
C MET A 269 3.60 5.10 -3.33
N LEU A 270 3.74 5.38 -2.03
CA LEU A 270 3.37 6.68 -1.47
C LEU A 270 4.17 7.82 -2.11
N LEU A 271 5.48 7.64 -2.30
CA LEU A 271 6.31 8.62 -3.03
C LEU A 271 5.84 8.78 -4.48
N VAL A 272 5.59 7.67 -5.18
CA VAL A 272 5.12 7.68 -6.57
C VAL A 272 3.78 8.41 -6.70
N ASN A 273 2.82 8.15 -5.82
CA ASN A 273 1.52 8.84 -5.80
C ASN A 273 1.69 10.34 -5.51
N THR A 274 2.56 10.72 -4.56
CA THR A 274 2.82 12.13 -4.23
C THR A 274 3.46 12.89 -5.40
N ILE A 275 4.40 12.27 -6.12
CA ILE A 275 4.96 12.85 -7.36
C ILE A 275 3.87 13.01 -8.40
N THR A 276 3.04 11.99 -8.60
CA THR A 276 1.94 12.04 -9.57
C THR A 276 0.94 13.15 -9.24
N SER A 277 0.66 13.39 -7.95
CA SER A 277 -0.14 14.53 -7.50
C SER A 277 0.53 15.87 -7.84
N ALA A 278 1.83 16.00 -7.55
CA ALA A 278 2.58 17.22 -7.89
C ALA A 278 2.64 17.49 -9.40
N GLU A 279 2.83 16.46 -10.22
CA GLU A 279 2.80 16.55 -11.68
C GLU A 279 1.44 17.05 -12.19
N ARG A 280 0.33 16.56 -11.61
CA ARG A 280 -1.02 17.01 -11.95
C ARG A 280 -1.26 18.46 -11.52
N ALA A 281 -0.86 18.83 -10.31
CA ALA A 281 -0.97 20.19 -9.81
C ALA A 281 -0.17 21.19 -10.66
N ALA A 282 0.97 20.77 -11.22
CA ALA A 282 1.79 21.56 -12.13
C ALA A 282 1.25 21.61 -13.59
N GLY A 283 0.11 20.95 -13.89
CA GLY A 283 -0.43 20.85 -15.24
C GLY A 283 0.42 20.01 -16.22
N LEU A 284 1.40 19.29 -15.70
CA LEU A 284 2.23 18.38 -16.49
C LEU A 284 1.46 17.08 -16.73
N ARG A 285 1.40 16.65 -18.00
CA ARG A 285 0.84 15.32 -18.30
C ARG A 285 1.75 14.26 -17.69
N ASN A 286 1.12 13.24 -17.13
CA ASN A 286 1.81 12.11 -16.53
C ASN A 286 2.69 11.41 -17.58
N THR A 287 4.00 11.68 -17.57
CA THR A 287 4.97 11.12 -18.52
C THR A 287 5.65 9.87 -17.96
N GLY A 288 5.12 9.30 -16.85
CA GLY A 288 5.76 8.24 -16.13
C GLY A 288 5.01 6.94 -16.16
N ILE A 289 5.73 5.87 -16.36
CA ILE A 289 5.38 4.43 -16.29
C ILE A 289 4.10 4.09 -17.08
N PRO A 290 4.20 3.36 -18.20
CA PRO A 290 3.02 2.87 -18.92
C PRO A 290 2.08 2.17 -17.93
N GLU A 291 0.82 2.57 -17.92
CA GLU A 291 -0.19 1.81 -17.20
C GLU A 291 -0.29 0.44 -17.87
N PRO A 292 -0.21 -0.67 -17.13
CA PRO A 292 -0.51 -1.96 -17.72
C PRO A 292 -1.92 -1.91 -18.28
N ALA A 293 -2.06 -2.31 -19.55
CA ALA A 293 -3.33 -2.42 -20.25
C ALA A 293 -4.21 -3.51 -19.64
#